data_629b505e37da38de40dc756049b9df9f
#
_entry.id   629b505e37da38de40dc756049b9df9f
#
_cell.length_a   1.000
_cell.length_b   1.000
_cell.length_c   1.000
_cell.angle_alpha   90.00
_cell.angle_beta   90.00
_cell.angle_gamma   90.00
#
_symmetry.space_group_name_H-M   'P 1'
#
loop_
_entity.id
_entity.type
_entity.pdbx_description
1 polymer ?
#
loop_
_entity_poly.entity_id
_entity_poly.type
_entity_poly.pdbx_seq_one_letter_code
_entity_poly.pdbx_strand_id
1 'polypeptide(L)'
;FYRQDYDLALDNLKIVVDKGSPAQAEEANYWQAICKWKKGNAQTGIDELNQLLDESNSKDIRSKCFLSLAEIAGELKDYDTALSYLEEGAKLTKERAQKGVIYGRLAEMAFNKENYDLARDAYENVIANSLSKEKIENAHLQILKILRIEKKYRSASRKIKGMLTDDKFNRIAGNLELELVQLYKVQGETSEIETRLESIVSDYPRTLVSAEAYYLLGKVYTSEKWDLNKAKEFFDQVSKESSKSLFSPMAKTRSKAIDTYLNAEKDLEQHFSIANIDTLAVNPSDSDTSTAGISVIVPNRTVPELYYQLADLEAFNFNRMDKGIEFLNKIISENPNSPFHPKSMFTLAFIYENSGDSIKADSARNLLLETYPNSEYASYISSGVQVELKE
;
A
#
# COMPACT_ATOMS: atom_id res chain seq x y z
N PHE A 1 19.88 10.69 29.95
CA PHE A 1 19.56 9.90 28.75
C PHE A 1 18.17 10.24 28.22
N TYR A 2 17.11 10.04 28.99
CA TYR A 2 15.71 10.31 28.55
C TYR A 2 15.43 11.75 28.12
N ARG A 3 16.21 12.73 28.60
CA ARG A 3 16.13 14.14 28.19
C ARG A 3 17.00 14.46 26.97
N GLN A 4 17.64 13.45 26.35
CA GLN A 4 18.59 13.57 25.24
C GLN A 4 19.84 14.43 25.55
N ASP A 5 20.12 14.66 26.83
CA ASP A 5 21.36 15.29 27.29
C ASP A 5 22.41 14.18 27.46
N TYR A 6 23.04 13.83 26.36
CA TYR A 6 24.00 12.73 26.33
C TYR A 6 25.33 13.09 26.95
N ASP A 7 25.75 14.36 26.98
CA ASP A 7 26.97 14.81 27.62
C ASP A 7 26.90 14.65 29.13
N LEU A 8 25.84 15.17 29.74
CA LEU A 8 25.60 15.00 31.17
C LEU A 8 25.43 13.51 31.55
N ALA A 9 24.83 12.71 30.66
CA ALA A 9 24.70 11.28 30.88
C ALA A 9 26.09 10.60 30.88
N LEU A 10 26.97 10.93 29.94
CA LEU A 10 28.34 10.40 29.87
C LEU A 10 29.16 10.75 31.11
N ASP A 11 29.09 11.99 31.59
CA ASP A 11 29.80 12.42 32.80
C ASP A 11 29.34 11.62 34.04
N ASN A 12 28.04 11.44 34.22
CA ASN A 12 27.51 10.64 35.34
C ASN A 12 27.87 9.16 35.23
N LEU A 13 27.79 8.59 34.00
CA LEU A 13 28.13 7.20 33.77
C LEU A 13 29.63 6.93 34.06
N LYS A 14 30.53 7.88 33.74
CA LYS A 14 31.94 7.80 34.06
C LYS A 14 32.18 7.66 35.59
N ILE A 15 31.44 8.40 36.39
CA ILE A 15 31.51 8.28 37.87
C ILE A 15 31.11 6.85 38.32
N VAL A 16 30.09 6.26 37.64
CA VAL A 16 29.66 4.89 37.97
C VAL A 16 30.71 3.86 37.56
N VAL A 17 31.38 4.05 36.42
CA VAL A 17 32.51 3.18 36.01
C VAL A 17 33.63 3.22 37.03
N ASP A 18 33.99 4.42 37.50
CA ASP A 18 35.13 4.62 38.43
C ASP A 18 34.85 4.17 39.86
N LYS A 19 33.59 4.27 40.34
CA LYS A 19 33.25 4.09 41.75
C LYS A 19 32.24 2.96 42.03
N GLY A 20 31.61 2.42 40.97
CA GLY A 20 30.58 1.38 41.08
C GLY A 20 31.16 -0.01 41.32
N SER A 21 30.28 -0.95 41.58
CA SER A 21 30.63 -2.39 41.55
C SER A 21 30.95 -2.83 40.11
N PRO A 22 31.68 -3.94 39.90
CA PRO A 22 31.99 -4.42 38.55
C PRO A 22 30.76 -4.57 37.65
N ALA A 23 29.64 -5.06 38.17
CA ALA A 23 28.40 -5.19 37.43
C ALA A 23 27.79 -3.82 37.05
N GLN A 24 27.88 -2.83 37.94
CA GLN A 24 27.42 -1.45 37.64
C GLN A 24 28.34 -0.78 36.64
N ALA A 25 29.64 -1.03 36.69
CA ALA A 25 30.60 -0.52 35.71
C ALA A 25 30.35 -1.10 34.32
N GLU A 26 30.10 -2.40 34.18
CA GLU A 26 29.70 -3.01 32.89
C GLU A 26 28.43 -2.38 32.34
N GLU A 27 27.39 -2.21 33.15
CA GLU A 27 26.14 -1.55 32.71
C GLU A 27 26.38 -0.07 32.32
N ALA A 28 27.22 0.64 33.05
CA ALA A 28 27.57 2.02 32.75
C ALA A 28 28.35 2.11 31.42
N ASN A 29 29.28 1.20 31.16
CA ASN A 29 30.01 1.12 29.90
C ASN A 29 29.06 0.86 28.71
N TYR A 30 28.10 -0.06 28.87
CA TYR A 30 27.05 -0.27 27.87
C TYR A 30 26.30 1.05 27.55
N TRP A 31 25.84 1.76 28.58
CA TRP A 31 25.13 3.01 28.37
C TRP A 31 26.00 4.15 27.81
N GLN A 32 27.31 4.15 28.10
CA GLN A 32 28.25 5.10 27.47
C GLN A 32 28.33 4.85 25.96
N ALA A 33 28.46 3.59 25.52
CA ALA A 33 28.47 3.23 24.11
C ALA A 33 27.18 3.70 23.40
N ILE A 34 26.01 3.51 24.05
CA ILE A 34 24.71 3.96 23.54
C ILE A 34 24.64 5.50 23.45
N CYS A 35 25.14 6.22 24.45
CA CYS A 35 25.19 7.70 24.40
C CYS A 35 26.05 8.20 23.24
N LYS A 36 27.22 7.60 23.01
CA LYS A 36 28.12 7.97 21.91
C LYS A 36 27.48 7.73 20.55
N TRP A 37 26.84 6.58 20.36
CA TRP A 37 26.06 6.31 19.16
C TRP A 37 24.95 7.35 18.93
N LYS A 38 24.11 7.61 19.93
CA LYS A 38 22.99 8.59 19.79
C LYS A 38 23.45 10.04 19.63
N LYS A 39 24.72 10.37 19.96
CA LYS A 39 25.37 11.63 19.62
C LYS A 39 25.85 11.72 18.17
N GLY A 40 25.69 10.67 17.38
CA GLY A 40 26.12 10.61 15.98
C GLY A 40 27.48 9.90 15.76
N ASN A 41 28.11 9.41 16.81
CA ASN A 41 29.38 8.67 16.72
C ASN A 41 29.12 7.16 16.66
N ALA A 42 28.43 6.70 15.60
CA ALA A 42 28.00 5.31 15.45
C ALA A 42 29.19 4.33 15.53
N GLN A 43 30.32 4.63 14.87
CA GLN A 43 31.47 3.76 14.87
C GLN A 43 32.04 3.55 16.28
N THR A 44 32.21 4.64 17.06
CA THR A 44 32.68 4.51 18.45
C THR A 44 31.73 3.69 19.30
N GLY A 45 30.42 3.85 19.12
CA GLY A 45 29.42 3.03 19.80
C GLY A 45 29.54 1.54 19.44
N ILE A 46 29.75 1.22 18.14
CA ILE A 46 29.97 -0.15 17.66
C ILE A 46 31.23 -0.75 18.29
N ASP A 47 32.34 -0.02 18.28
CA ASP A 47 33.63 -0.50 18.79
C ASP A 47 33.53 -0.83 20.30
N GLU A 48 32.92 0.04 21.09
CA GLU A 48 32.72 -0.17 22.52
C GLU A 48 31.74 -1.29 22.86
N LEU A 49 30.66 -1.43 22.07
CA LEU A 49 29.74 -2.56 22.24
C LEU A 49 30.41 -3.91 21.90
N ASN A 50 31.25 -3.95 20.87
CA ASN A 50 32.02 -5.13 20.51
C ASN A 50 33.07 -5.46 21.61
N GLN A 51 33.76 -4.45 22.15
CA GLN A 51 34.66 -4.67 23.28
C GLN A 51 33.92 -5.26 24.48
N LEU A 52 32.75 -4.76 24.82
CA LEU A 52 31.90 -5.33 25.86
C LEU A 52 31.44 -6.77 25.58
N LEU A 53 31.20 -7.13 24.33
CA LEU A 53 30.90 -8.52 23.94
C LEU A 53 32.07 -9.47 24.20
N ASP A 54 33.31 -9.00 24.02
CA ASP A 54 34.50 -9.80 24.23
C ASP A 54 34.87 -9.91 25.72
N GLU A 55 34.70 -8.83 26.47
CA GLU A 55 35.14 -8.75 27.88
C GLU A 55 34.09 -9.24 28.87
N SER A 56 32.77 -9.03 28.60
CA SER A 56 31.72 -9.36 29.55
C SER A 56 31.37 -10.85 29.60
N ASN A 57 31.31 -11.38 30.79
CA ASN A 57 30.77 -12.71 31.08
C ASN A 57 29.24 -12.69 31.34
N SER A 58 28.65 -11.49 31.47
CA SER A 58 27.22 -11.31 31.69
C SER A 58 26.43 -11.59 30.46
N LYS A 59 25.59 -12.64 30.45
CA LYS A 59 24.69 -12.94 29.33
C LYS A 59 23.70 -11.82 29.09
N ASP A 60 23.30 -11.09 30.14
CA ASP A 60 22.38 -9.96 30.02
C ASP A 60 23.02 -8.79 29.26
N ILE A 61 24.23 -8.39 29.68
CA ILE A 61 24.99 -7.32 29.00
C ILE A 61 25.27 -7.70 27.54
N ARG A 62 25.77 -8.91 27.28
CA ARG A 62 26.02 -9.38 25.91
C ARG A 62 24.76 -9.39 25.06
N SER A 63 23.62 -9.80 25.62
CA SER A 63 22.33 -9.74 24.90
C SER A 63 21.90 -8.30 24.58
N LYS A 64 22.08 -7.36 25.52
CA LYS A 64 21.85 -5.93 25.31
C LYS A 64 22.77 -5.36 24.21
N CYS A 65 24.06 -5.74 24.22
CA CYS A 65 25.02 -5.32 23.18
C CYS A 65 24.60 -5.80 21.80
N PHE A 66 24.24 -7.07 21.63
CA PHE A 66 23.76 -7.60 20.36
C PHE A 66 22.49 -6.89 19.85
N LEU A 67 21.54 -6.57 20.75
CA LEU A 67 20.34 -5.81 20.38
C LEU A 67 20.69 -4.42 19.86
N SER A 68 21.61 -3.72 20.54
CA SER A 68 22.01 -2.38 20.15
C SER A 68 22.83 -2.38 18.86
N LEU A 69 23.74 -3.33 18.68
CA LEU A 69 24.46 -3.52 17.42
C LEU A 69 23.52 -3.83 16.25
N ALA A 70 22.49 -4.65 16.49
CA ALA A 70 21.46 -4.90 15.48
C ALA A 70 20.66 -3.64 15.11
N GLU A 71 20.36 -2.78 16.08
CA GLU A 71 19.67 -1.51 15.84
C GLU A 71 20.55 -0.56 15.04
N ILE A 72 21.83 -0.42 15.39
CA ILE A 72 22.81 0.40 14.65
C ILE A 72 22.96 -0.10 13.22
N ALA A 73 23.16 -1.42 13.03
CA ALA A 73 23.29 -2.03 11.71
C ALA A 73 22.01 -1.80 10.87
N GLY A 74 20.84 -1.85 11.47
CA GLY A 74 19.56 -1.54 10.82
C GLY A 74 19.46 -0.07 10.38
N GLU A 75 19.88 0.89 11.22
CA GLU A 75 19.96 2.31 10.86
C GLU A 75 20.95 2.55 9.69
N LEU A 76 22.06 1.80 9.66
CA LEU A 76 23.02 1.83 8.57
C LEU A 76 22.59 1.03 7.32
N LYS A 77 21.40 0.43 7.34
CA LYS A 77 20.84 -0.43 6.29
C LYS A 77 21.66 -1.71 6.01
N ASP A 78 22.53 -2.09 6.92
CA ASP A 78 23.23 -3.39 6.90
C ASP A 78 22.36 -4.44 7.62
N TYR A 79 21.34 -4.88 6.91
CA TYR A 79 20.33 -5.78 7.47
C TYR A 79 20.86 -7.19 7.71
N ASP A 80 21.84 -7.64 6.94
CA ASP A 80 22.40 -9.00 7.09
C ASP A 80 23.19 -9.11 8.40
N THR A 81 24.00 -8.12 8.70
CA THR A 81 24.68 -7.98 9.99
C THR A 81 23.68 -7.81 11.14
N ALA A 82 22.62 -7.00 10.93
CA ALA A 82 21.58 -6.83 11.93
C ALA A 82 20.84 -8.13 12.27
N LEU A 83 20.52 -8.95 11.26
CA LEU A 83 19.90 -10.27 11.48
C LEU A 83 20.81 -11.19 12.29
N SER A 84 22.11 -11.26 11.93
CA SER A 84 23.11 -12.06 12.66
C SER A 84 23.20 -11.67 14.14
N TYR A 85 23.24 -10.37 14.44
CA TYR A 85 23.24 -9.89 15.82
C TYR A 85 21.96 -10.25 16.60
N LEU A 86 20.79 -10.18 15.95
CA LEU A 86 19.52 -10.56 16.58
C LEU A 86 19.45 -12.05 16.90
N GLU A 87 19.97 -12.91 16.01
CA GLU A 87 20.06 -14.36 16.24
C GLU A 87 20.96 -14.68 17.44
N GLU A 88 22.15 -14.08 17.52
CA GLU A 88 23.05 -14.29 18.65
C GLU A 88 22.47 -13.76 19.96
N GLY A 89 21.86 -12.57 19.94
CA GLY A 89 21.15 -12.02 21.09
C GLY A 89 20.03 -12.93 21.60
N ALA A 90 19.27 -13.53 20.69
CA ALA A 90 18.19 -14.46 21.03
C ALA A 90 18.69 -15.75 21.71
N LYS A 91 19.84 -16.27 21.29
CA LYS A 91 20.47 -17.47 21.91
C LYS A 91 20.94 -17.22 23.34
N LEU A 92 21.44 -16.01 23.62
CA LEU A 92 21.99 -15.65 24.93
C LEU A 92 20.93 -15.30 25.97
N THR A 93 19.83 -14.71 25.55
CA THR A 93 18.76 -14.21 26.41
C THR A 93 18.02 -15.36 27.10
N LYS A 94 18.01 -15.36 28.43
CA LYS A 94 17.23 -16.30 29.24
C LYS A 94 15.86 -15.76 29.65
N GLU A 95 15.73 -14.46 29.74
CA GLU A 95 14.48 -13.82 30.14
C GLU A 95 13.45 -13.90 29.01
N ARG A 96 12.29 -14.51 29.34
CA ARG A 96 11.23 -14.77 28.38
C ARG A 96 10.72 -13.48 27.71
N ALA A 97 10.54 -12.40 28.48
CA ALA A 97 10.06 -11.13 27.96
C ALA A 97 11.02 -10.51 26.93
N GLN A 98 12.32 -10.47 27.26
CA GLN A 98 13.36 -9.98 26.35
C GLN A 98 13.45 -10.86 25.09
N LYS A 99 13.40 -12.18 25.28
CA LYS A 99 13.40 -13.14 24.17
C LYS A 99 12.28 -12.85 23.16
N GLY A 100 11.06 -12.61 23.66
CA GLY A 100 9.92 -12.22 22.82
C GLY A 100 10.13 -10.90 22.07
N VAL A 101 10.86 -9.94 22.66
CA VAL A 101 11.20 -8.67 21.97
C VAL A 101 12.23 -8.90 20.88
N ILE A 102 13.27 -9.67 21.14
CA ILE A 102 14.34 -9.96 20.18
C ILE A 102 13.77 -10.70 18.97
N TYR A 103 13.03 -11.77 19.20
CA TYR A 103 12.40 -12.52 18.13
C TYR A 103 11.36 -11.68 17.34
N GLY A 104 10.69 -10.73 17.99
CA GLY A 104 9.82 -9.79 17.30
C GLY A 104 10.56 -8.93 16.28
N ARG A 105 11.70 -8.35 16.67
CA ARG A 105 12.57 -7.57 15.76
C ARG A 105 13.16 -8.43 14.65
N LEU A 106 13.64 -9.63 15.01
CA LEU A 106 14.18 -10.59 14.05
C LEU A 106 13.12 -10.97 12.99
N ALA A 107 11.89 -11.26 13.43
CA ALA A 107 10.80 -11.64 12.56
C ALA A 107 10.42 -10.52 11.57
N GLU A 108 10.27 -9.29 12.07
CA GLU A 108 9.95 -8.12 11.22
C GLU A 108 11.06 -7.84 10.20
N MET A 109 12.31 -7.89 10.61
CA MET A 109 13.44 -7.64 9.73
C MET A 109 13.60 -8.75 8.68
N ALA A 110 13.50 -10.01 9.08
CA ALA A 110 13.54 -11.15 8.16
C ALA A 110 12.38 -11.10 7.16
N PHE A 111 11.18 -10.71 7.61
CA PHE A 111 10.01 -10.54 6.74
C PHE A 111 10.25 -9.45 5.68
N ASN A 112 10.79 -8.30 6.08
CA ASN A 112 11.08 -7.18 5.17
C ASN A 112 12.19 -7.52 4.15
N LYS A 113 13.08 -8.47 4.50
CA LYS A 113 14.10 -9.02 3.63
C LYS A 113 13.62 -10.23 2.79
N GLU A 114 12.34 -10.54 2.86
CA GLU A 114 11.72 -11.68 2.18
C GLU A 114 12.31 -13.05 2.59
N ASN A 115 13.04 -13.10 3.72
CA ASN A 115 13.50 -14.35 4.31
C ASN A 115 12.36 -14.97 5.13
N TYR A 116 11.39 -15.55 4.44
CA TYR A 116 10.14 -16.01 5.02
C TYR A 116 10.31 -17.20 5.96
N ASP A 117 11.28 -18.08 5.73
CA ASP A 117 11.57 -19.19 6.64
C ASP A 117 12.06 -18.68 7.99
N LEU A 118 13.06 -17.80 8.02
CA LEU A 118 13.55 -17.18 9.26
C LEU A 118 12.47 -16.34 9.94
N ALA A 119 11.70 -15.58 9.15
CA ALA A 119 10.60 -14.78 9.69
C ALA A 119 9.54 -15.64 10.39
N ARG A 120 9.15 -16.76 9.79
CA ARG A 120 8.17 -17.69 10.37
C ARG A 120 8.69 -18.29 11.67
N ASP A 121 9.93 -18.82 11.67
CA ASP A 121 10.54 -19.40 12.86
C ASP A 121 10.66 -18.37 14.00
N ALA A 122 11.01 -17.13 13.66
CA ALA A 122 11.09 -16.05 14.62
C ALA A 122 9.69 -15.65 15.16
N TYR A 123 8.65 -15.58 14.31
CA TYR A 123 7.28 -15.34 14.77
C TYR A 123 6.75 -16.48 15.68
N GLU A 124 7.09 -17.74 15.41
CA GLU A 124 6.76 -18.85 16.31
C GLU A 124 7.44 -18.69 17.68
N ASN A 125 8.66 -18.18 17.70
CA ASN A 125 9.34 -17.84 18.94
C ASN A 125 8.70 -16.62 19.65
N VAL A 126 8.14 -15.65 18.93
CA VAL A 126 7.32 -14.58 19.55
C VAL A 126 6.10 -15.16 20.24
N ILE A 127 5.39 -16.09 19.59
CA ILE A 127 4.21 -16.76 20.17
C ILE A 127 4.59 -17.51 21.45
N ALA A 128 5.73 -18.19 21.44
CA ALA A 128 6.19 -18.98 22.59
C ALA A 128 6.68 -18.12 23.77
N ASN A 129 7.28 -16.95 23.50
CA ASN A 129 8.03 -16.19 24.52
C ASN A 129 7.43 -14.82 24.86
N SER A 130 6.63 -14.18 23.99
CA SER A 130 6.08 -12.86 24.29
C SER A 130 5.10 -12.91 25.47
N LEU A 131 5.13 -11.85 26.29
CA LEU A 131 4.13 -11.60 27.33
C LEU A 131 2.98 -10.71 26.84
N SER A 132 3.11 -10.11 25.65
CA SER A 132 2.08 -9.27 25.06
C SER A 132 1.14 -10.11 24.19
N LYS A 133 -0.13 -10.16 24.60
CA LYS A 133 -1.19 -10.83 23.83
C LYS A 133 -1.29 -10.27 22.41
N GLU A 134 -1.18 -8.95 22.27
CA GLU A 134 -1.20 -8.25 20.97
C GLU A 134 -0.06 -8.71 20.05
N LYS A 135 1.18 -8.82 20.57
CA LYS A 135 2.32 -9.30 19.79
C LYS A 135 2.16 -10.75 19.37
N ILE A 136 1.60 -11.60 20.26
CA ILE A 136 1.30 -13.00 19.94
C ILE A 136 0.26 -13.09 18.82
N GLU A 137 -0.83 -12.33 18.94
CA GLU A 137 -1.90 -12.28 17.94
C GLU A 137 -1.37 -11.78 16.58
N ASN A 138 -0.57 -10.69 16.59
CA ASN A 138 0.08 -10.19 15.38
C ASN A 138 1.02 -11.24 14.76
N ALA A 139 1.82 -11.94 15.57
CA ALA A 139 2.69 -13.00 15.07
C ALA A 139 1.92 -14.12 14.34
N HIS A 140 0.76 -14.52 14.88
CA HIS A 140 -0.11 -15.46 14.19
C HIS A 140 -0.58 -14.94 12.82
N LEU A 141 -1.01 -13.67 12.74
CA LEU A 141 -1.44 -13.05 11.47
C LEU A 141 -0.28 -12.98 10.46
N GLN A 142 0.94 -12.61 10.90
CA GLN A 142 2.10 -12.57 10.02
C GLN A 142 2.49 -13.96 9.49
N ILE A 143 2.39 -15.01 10.32
CA ILE A 143 2.61 -16.39 9.86
C ILE A 143 1.59 -16.77 8.77
N LEU A 144 0.32 -16.39 8.91
CA LEU A 144 -0.70 -16.64 7.89
C LEU A 144 -0.38 -15.91 6.59
N LYS A 145 0.06 -14.64 6.68
CA LYS A 145 0.52 -13.85 5.53
C LYS A 145 1.70 -14.51 4.83
N ILE A 146 2.69 -14.99 5.58
CA ILE A 146 3.84 -15.74 5.03
C ILE A 146 3.35 -16.99 4.28
N LEU A 147 2.48 -17.80 4.90
CA LEU A 147 1.93 -18.99 4.26
C LEU A 147 1.20 -18.67 2.95
N ARG A 148 0.53 -17.52 2.86
CA ARG A 148 -0.12 -17.05 1.63
C ARG A 148 0.90 -16.65 0.57
N ILE A 149 1.97 -15.92 0.93
CA ILE A 149 3.07 -15.54 0.04
C ILE A 149 3.78 -16.79 -0.50
N GLU A 150 4.04 -17.77 0.35
CA GLU A 150 4.63 -19.06 -0.01
C GLU A 150 3.68 -19.99 -0.80
N LYS A 151 2.47 -19.52 -1.13
CA LYS A 151 1.41 -20.29 -1.82
C LYS A 151 0.95 -21.56 -1.07
N LYS A 152 1.21 -21.63 0.25
CA LYS A 152 0.78 -22.73 1.12
C LYS A 152 -0.70 -22.57 1.56
N TYR A 153 -1.60 -22.32 0.60
CA TYR A 153 -2.98 -21.91 0.84
C TYR A 153 -3.79 -22.87 1.70
N ARG A 154 -3.66 -24.20 1.45
CA ARG A 154 -4.37 -25.21 2.26
C ARG A 154 -3.96 -25.19 3.73
N SER A 155 -2.67 -24.96 4.01
CA SER A 155 -2.14 -24.85 5.38
C SER A 155 -2.68 -23.61 6.06
N ALA A 156 -2.63 -22.44 5.38
CA ALA A 156 -3.15 -21.18 5.86
C ALA A 156 -4.66 -21.27 6.18
N SER A 157 -5.47 -21.77 5.24
CA SER A 157 -6.92 -21.93 5.42
C SER A 157 -7.27 -22.84 6.60
N ARG A 158 -6.58 -23.99 6.75
CA ARG A 158 -6.79 -24.88 7.89
C ARG A 158 -6.46 -24.20 9.22
N LYS A 159 -5.35 -23.49 9.27
CA LYS A 159 -4.92 -22.75 10.46
C LYS A 159 -5.91 -21.65 10.83
N ILE A 160 -6.38 -20.86 9.85
CA ILE A 160 -7.40 -19.81 10.08
C ILE A 160 -8.70 -20.45 10.62
N LYS A 161 -9.22 -21.48 9.96
CA LYS A 161 -10.46 -22.13 10.38
C LYS A 161 -10.35 -22.71 11.80
N GLY A 162 -9.20 -23.29 12.17
CA GLY A 162 -8.96 -23.75 13.53
C GLY A 162 -8.88 -22.60 14.54
N MET A 163 -8.31 -21.46 14.18
CA MET A 163 -8.24 -20.29 15.05
C MET A 163 -9.61 -19.62 15.24
N LEU A 164 -10.45 -19.58 14.20
CA LEU A 164 -11.81 -19.02 14.29
C LEU A 164 -12.74 -19.81 15.20
N THR A 165 -12.41 -21.07 15.50
CA THR A 165 -13.18 -21.92 16.45
C THR A 165 -12.65 -21.87 17.90
N ASP A 166 -11.57 -21.12 18.17
CA ASP A 166 -10.92 -21.04 19.46
C ASP A 166 -11.11 -19.63 20.04
N ASP A 167 -11.85 -19.52 21.14
CA ASP A 167 -12.21 -18.26 21.80
C ASP A 167 -11.02 -17.36 22.16
N LYS A 168 -9.82 -17.94 22.30
CA LYS A 168 -8.61 -17.13 22.57
C LYS A 168 -8.26 -16.16 21.44
N PHE A 169 -8.77 -16.40 20.22
CA PHE A 169 -8.53 -15.56 19.05
C PHE A 169 -9.68 -14.61 18.71
N ASN A 170 -10.73 -14.53 19.55
CA ASN A 170 -11.88 -13.66 19.32
C ASN A 170 -11.49 -12.20 19.02
N ARG A 171 -10.41 -11.68 19.63
CA ARG A 171 -9.92 -10.31 19.37
C ARG A 171 -9.46 -10.07 17.93
N ILE A 172 -8.96 -11.09 17.27
CA ILE A 172 -8.45 -11.01 15.90
C ILE A 172 -9.31 -11.79 14.90
N ALA A 173 -10.49 -12.24 15.32
CA ALA A 173 -11.37 -13.02 14.45
C ALA A 173 -11.69 -12.30 13.15
N GLY A 174 -12.00 -11.01 13.19
CA GLY A 174 -12.21 -10.21 11.98
C GLY A 174 -10.97 -10.10 11.08
N ASN A 175 -9.76 -10.03 11.64
CA ASN A 175 -8.53 -10.06 10.86
C ASN A 175 -8.30 -11.44 10.22
N LEU A 176 -8.67 -12.53 10.92
CA LEU A 176 -8.61 -13.90 10.38
C LEU A 176 -9.59 -14.08 9.21
N GLU A 177 -10.79 -13.53 9.31
CA GLU A 177 -11.76 -13.52 8.21
C GLU A 177 -11.23 -12.72 6.99
N LEU A 178 -10.61 -11.55 7.20
CA LEU A 178 -9.96 -10.79 6.13
C LEU A 178 -8.82 -11.58 5.47
N GLU A 179 -7.97 -12.26 6.24
CA GLU A 179 -6.93 -13.13 5.66
C GLU A 179 -7.54 -14.30 4.87
N LEU A 180 -8.69 -14.83 5.27
CA LEU A 180 -9.40 -15.86 4.51
C LEU A 180 -9.93 -15.30 3.18
N VAL A 181 -10.44 -14.07 3.17
CA VAL A 181 -10.83 -13.36 1.93
C VAL A 181 -9.62 -13.20 0.99
N GLN A 182 -8.44 -12.82 1.52
CA GLN A 182 -7.22 -12.72 0.71
C GLN A 182 -6.79 -14.08 0.13
N LEU A 183 -6.98 -15.16 0.88
CA LEU A 183 -6.72 -16.52 0.36
C LEU A 183 -7.65 -16.88 -0.79
N TYR A 184 -8.95 -16.65 -0.66
CA TYR A 184 -9.92 -16.88 -1.75
C TYR A 184 -9.59 -16.07 -2.99
N LYS A 185 -9.19 -14.79 -2.80
CA LYS A 185 -8.79 -13.92 -3.91
C LYS A 185 -7.62 -14.51 -4.71
N VAL A 186 -6.55 -14.97 -4.05
CA VAL A 186 -5.38 -15.52 -4.74
C VAL A 186 -5.64 -16.91 -5.33
N GLN A 187 -6.70 -17.61 -4.89
CA GLN A 187 -7.16 -18.88 -5.44
C GLN A 187 -8.17 -18.72 -6.59
N GLY A 188 -8.65 -17.49 -6.83
CA GLY A 188 -9.66 -17.21 -7.85
C GLY A 188 -11.09 -17.62 -7.44
N GLU A 189 -11.32 -17.88 -6.15
CA GLU A 189 -12.64 -18.26 -5.59
C GLU A 189 -13.48 -17.00 -5.32
N THR A 190 -13.86 -16.28 -6.37
CA THR A 190 -14.49 -14.95 -6.27
C THR A 190 -15.89 -14.96 -5.68
N SER A 191 -16.65 -16.07 -5.85
CA SER A 191 -18.02 -16.20 -5.36
C SER A 191 -18.16 -16.05 -3.83
N GLU A 192 -17.14 -16.45 -3.08
CA GLU A 192 -17.14 -16.42 -1.61
C GLU A 192 -16.71 -15.04 -1.05
N ILE A 193 -16.01 -14.25 -1.86
CA ILE A 193 -15.37 -12.99 -1.40
C ILE A 193 -16.42 -12.00 -0.94
N GLU A 194 -17.42 -11.72 -1.77
CA GLU A 194 -18.45 -10.73 -1.48
C GLU A 194 -19.23 -11.10 -0.21
N THR A 195 -19.78 -12.32 -0.16
CA THR A 195 -20.56 -12.78 0.99
C THR A 195 -19.78 -12.71 2.30
N ARG A 196 -18.48 -13.04 2.28
CA ARG A 196 -17.64 -12.92 3.47
C ARG A 196 -17.37 -11.47 3.86
N LEU A 197 -17.10 -10.60 2.90
CA LEU A 197 -16.92 -9.18 3.17
C LEU A 197 -18.19 -8.55 3.75
N GLU A 198 -19.38 -8.95 3.24
CA GLU A 198 -20.67 -8.51 3.80
C GLU A 198 -20.87 -9.03 5.23
N SER A 199 -20.50 -10.28 5.52
CA SER A 199 -20.52 -10.79 6.90
C SER A 199 -19.57 -9.99 7.80
N ILE A 200 -18.33 -9.70 7.34
CA ILE A 200 -17.36 -8.94 8.12
C ILE A 200 -17.88 -7.56 8.49
N VAL A 201 -18.48 -6.83 7.56
CA VAL A 201 -19.00 -5.48 7.87
C VAL A 201 -20.21 -5.52 8.82
N SER A 202 -20.98 -6.61 8.79
CA SER A 202 -22.09 -6.86 9.72
C SER A 202 -21.60 -7.24 11.13
N ASP A 203 -20.59 -8.11 11.22
CA ASP A 203 -20.17 -8.72 12.47
C ASP A 203 -19.18 -7.85 13.27
N TYR A 204 -18.43 -6.98 12.57
CA TYR A 204 -17.39 -6.14 13.17
C TYR A 204 -17.59 -4.63 12.91
N PRO A 205 -18.78 -4.06 13.12
CA PRO A 205 -19.05 -2.67 12.79
C PRO A 205 -18.17 -1.70 13.58
N ARG A 206 -17.85 -0.56 12.97
CA ARG A 206 -17.03 0.53 13.54
C ARG A 206 -15.63 0.11 13.96
N THR A 207 -15.01 -0.78 13.18
CA THR A 207 -13.64 -1.26 13.39
C THR A 207 -12.73 -0.93 12.20
N LEU A 208 -11.42 -1.14 12.37
CA LEU A 208 -10.47 -1.13 11.25
C LEU A 208 -10.76 -2.26 10.26
N VAL A 209 -11.27 -3.38 10.75
CA VAL A 209 -11.60 -4.58 9.97
C VAL A 209 -12.77 -4.30 9.02
N SER A 210 -13.87 -3.72 9.52
CA SER A 210 -15.01 -3.34 8.67
C SER A 210 -14.65 -2.24 7.68
N ALA A 211 -13.80 -1.29 8.07
CA ALA A 211 -13.30 -0.27 7.14
C ALA A 211 -12.50 -0.88 5.98
N GLU A 212 -11.64 -1.88 6.25
CA GLU A 212 -10.94 -2.61 5.20
C GLU A 212 -11.91 -3.43 4.33
N ALA A 213 -12.86 -4.12 4.95
CA ALA A 213 -13.86 -4.90 4.23
C ALA A 213 -14.71 -4.04 3.29
N TYR A 214 -15.16 -2.86 3.72
CA TYR A 214 -15.84 -1.91 2.85
C TYR A 214 -14.97 -1.42 1.69
N TYR A 215 -13.69 -1.16 1.94
CA TYR A 215 -12.76 -0.81 0.87
C TYR A 215 -12.62 -1.94 -0.17
N LEU A 216 -12.53 -3.20 0.28
CA LEU A 216 -12.46 -4.36 -0.59
C LEU A 216 -13.76 -4.58 -1.37
N LEU A 217 -14.94 -4.39 -0.74
CA LEU A 217 -16.22 -4.40 -1.44
C LEU A 217 -16.27 -3.34 -2.54
N GLY A 218 -15.87 -2.10 -2.25
CA GLY A 218 -15.77 -1.04 -3.25
C GLY A 218 -14.89 -1.45 -4.43
N LYS A 219 -13.77 -2.14 -4.18
CA LYS A 219 -12.92 -2.68 -5.26
C LYS A 219 -13.61 -3.76 -6.09
N VAL A 220 -14.29 -4.71 -5.46
CA VAL A 220 -15.05 -5.77 -6.18
C VAL A 220 -16.09 -5.14 -7.09
N TYR A 221 -16.84 -4.17 -6.59
CA TYR A 221 -17.89 -3.50 -7.37
C TYR A 221 -17.34 -2.59 -8.47
N THR A 222 -16.12 -2.07 -8.33
CA THR A 222 -15.46 -1.32 -9.38
C THR A 222 -14.84 -2.22 -10.47
N SER A 223 -14.16 -3.33 -10.06
CA SER A 223 -13.35 -4.11 -11.01
C SER A 223 -14.09 -5.31 -11.62
N GLU A 224 -15.01 -5.92 -10.89
CA GLU A 224 -15.67 -7.19 -11.32
C GLU A 224 -17.10 -6.95 -11.76
N LYS A 225 -17.86 -6.13 -11.04
CA LYS A 225 -19.29 -5.90 -11.30
C LYS A 225 -19.59 -4.65 -12.12
N TRP A 226 -18.68 -3.70 -12.12
CA TRP A 226 -18.84 -2.40 -12.77
C TRP A 226 -20.13 -1.66 -12.34
N ASP A 227 -20.44 -1.72 -11.04
CA ASP A 227 -21.50 -0.93 -10.42
C ASP A 227 -20.86 0.20 -9.62
N LEU A 228 -20.62 1.31 -10.31
CA LEU A 228 -19.90 2.46 -9.75
C LEU A 228 -20.67 3.15 -8.63
N ASN A 229 -22.01 3.15 -8.69
CA ASN A 229 -22.84 3.75 -7.63
C ASN A 229 -22.68 2.98 -6.32
N LYS A 230 -22.80 1.66 -6.39
CA LYS A 230 -22.63 0.81 -5.21
C LYS A 230 -21.18 0.77 -4.72
N ALA A 231 -20.21 0.79 -5.64
CA ALA A 231 -18.79 0.93 -5.29
C ALA A 231 -18.53 2.21 -4.49
N LYS A 232 -19.09 3.34 -4.94
CA LYS A 232 -18.98 4.62 -4.25
C LYS A 232 -19.58 4.56 -2.85
N GLU A 233 -20.79 3.99 -2.70
CA GLU A 233 -21.42 3.80 -1.38
C GLU A 233 -20.48 3.06 -0.42
N PHE A 234 -19.85 1.98 -0.86
CA PHE A 234 -18.90 1.23 -0.06
C PHE A 234 -17.64 2.04 0.28
N PHE A 235 -17.05 2.75 -0.67
CA PHE A 235 -15.89 3.61 -0.37
C PHE A 235 -16.23 4.73 0.62
N ASP A 236 -17.43 5.31 0.53
CA ASP A 236 -17.89 6.36 1.44
C ASP A 236 -18.15 5.84 2.88
N GLN A 237 -18.42 4.52 3.04
CA GLN A 237 -18.56 3.91 4.37
C GLN A 237 -17.20 3.74 5.08
N VAL A 238 -16.08 3.56 4.35
CA VAL A 238 -14.75 3.30 4.94
C VAL A 238 -14.40 4.30 6.04
N SER A 239 -14.54 5.60 5.78
CA SER A 239 -14.21 6.64 6.77
C SER A 239 -15.23 6.74 7.91
N LYS A 240 -16.47 6.28 7.70
CA LYS A 240 -17.50 6.24 8.74
C LYS A 240 -17.27 5.07 9.71
N GLU A 241 -16.75 3.95 9.19
CA GLU A 241 -16.35 2.82 10.02
C GLU A 241 -15.13 3.14 10.86
N SER A 242 -14.08 3.67 10.25
CA SER A 242 -12.90 4.13 10.97
C SER A 242 -12.14 5.22 10.20
N SER A 243 -12.16 6.44 10.70
CA SER A 243 -11.37 7.54 10.14
C SER A 243 -9.85 7.33 10.27
N LYS A 244 -9.42 6.45 11.17
CA LYS A 244 -8.01 6.07 11.39
C LYS A 244 -7.54 4.95 10.46
N SER A 245 -8.42 4.38 9.64
CA SER A 245 -8.05 3.33 8.68
C SER A 245 -7.08 3.88 7.64
N LEU A 246 -6.05 3.11 7.32
CA LEU A 246 -5.13 3.39 6.22
C LEU A 246 -5.85 3.44 4.87
N PHE A 247 -7.01 2.79 4.76
CA PHE A 247 -7.83 2.79 3.55
C PHE A 247 -8.70 4.04 3.39
N SER A 248 -8.89 4.86 4.44
CA SER A 248 -9.75 6.05 4.39
C SER A 248 -9.32 7.08 3.32
N PRO A 249 -8.04 7.49 3.21
CA PRO A 249 -7.61 8.40 2.14
C PRO A 249 -7.75 7.76 0.75
N MET A 250 -7.43 6.49 0.62
CA MET A 250 -7.55 5.74 -0.65
C MET A 250 -9.00 5.63 -1.10
N ALA A 251 -9.92 5.32 -0.18
CA ALA A 251 -11.35 5.24 -0.45
C ALA A 251 -11.91 6.58 -0.92
N LYS A 252 -11.54 7.69 -0.26
CA LYS A 252 -11.94 9.05 -0.67
C LYS A 252 -11.47 9.39 -2.09
N THR A 253 -10.24 9.04 -2.44
CA THR A 253 -9.71 9.25 -3.78
C THR A 253 -10.51 8.44 -4.81
N ARG A 254 -10.82 7.18 -4.53
CA ARG A 254 -11.62 6.33 -5.41
C ARG A 254 -13.07 6.80 -5.54
N SER A 255 -13.71 7.19 -4.43
CA SER A 255 -15.07 7.77 -4.44
C SER A 255 -15.11 9.03 -5.31
N LYS A 256 -14.12 9.93 -5.17
CA LYS A 256 -14.01 11.13 -6.01
C LYS A 256 -13.78 10.80 -7.48
N ALA A 257 -12.96 9.80 -7.79
CA ALA A 257 -12.73 9.35 -9.17
C ALA A 257 -14.02 8.82 -9.80
N ILE A 258 -14.83 8.09 -9.04
CA ILE A 258 -16.15 7.62 -9.48
C ILE A 258 -17.09 8.80 -9.75
N ASP A 259 -17.18 9.78 -8.84
CA ASP A 259 -18.00 10.98 -9.07
C ASP A 259 -17.58 11.71 -10.35
N THR A 260 -16.27 11.84 -10.57
CA THR A 260 -15.71 12.47 -11.77
C THR A 260 -16.11 11.70 -13.04
N TYR A 261 -16.04 10.36 -12.97
CA TYR A 261 -16.42 9.49 -14.09
C TYR A 261 -17.91 9.60 -14.41
N LEU A 262 -18.78 9.44 -13.42
CA LEU A 262 -20.23 9.52 -13.61
C LEU A 262 -20.69 10.90 -14.12
N ASN A 263 -20.05 11.97 -13.64
CA ASN A 263 -20.32 13.33 -14.16
C ASN A 263 -19.85 13.50 -15.62
N ALA A 264 -18.73 12.89 -16.00
CA ALA A 264 -18.25 12.93 -17.38
C ALA A 264 -19.16 12.12 -18.32
N GLU A 265 -19.64 10.95 -17.90
CA GLU A 265 -20.61 10.17 -18.68
C GLU A 265 -21.92 10.97 -18.88
N LYS A 266 -22.43 11.56 -17.80
CA LYS A 266 -23.66 12.38 -17.87
C LYS A 266 -23.52 13.56 -18.83
N ASP A 267 -22.42 14.31 -18.77
CA ASP A 267 -22.17 15.42 -19.71
C ASP A 267 -22.06 14.92 -21.15
N LEU A 268 -21.42 13.77 -21.35
CA LEU A 268 -21.30 13.16 -22.69
C LEU A 268 -22.67 12.74 -23.25
N GLU A 269 -23.53 12.13 -22.42
CA GLU A 269 -24.91 11.80 -22.80
C GLU A 269 -25.72 13.04 -23.16
N GLN A 270 -25.53 14.15 -22.44
CA GLN A 270 -26.18 15.43 -22.74
C GLN A 270 -25.73 15.97 -24.11
N HIS A 271 -24.44 15.92 -24.46
CA HIS A 271 -23.96 16.31 -25.79
C HIS A 271 -24.63 15.51 -26.91
N PHE A 272 -24.72 14.19 -26.75
CA PHE A 272 -25.38 13.33 -27.76
C PHE A 272 -26.89 13.55 -27.83
N SER A 273 -27.55 13.82 -26.71
CA SER A 273 -28.99 14.15 -26.70
C SER A 273 -29.28 15.44 -27.46
N ILE A 274 -28.46 16.47 -27.29
CA ILE A 274 -28.58 17.75 -27.99
C ILE A 274 -28.35 17.54 -29.48
N ALA A 275 -27.30 16.84 -29.88
CA ALA A 275 -27.02 16.56 -31.30
C ALA A 275 -28.15 15.79 -31.98
N ASN A 276 -28.82 14.89 -31.29
CA ASN A 276 -29.99 14.17 -31.83
C ASN A 276 -31.21 15.08 -31.97
N ILE A 277 -31.43 16.07 -31.09
CA ILE A 277 -32.53 17.05 -31.24
C ILE A 277 -32.30 17.94 -32.42
N ASP A 278 -31.07 18.44 -32.65
CA ASP A 278 -30.73 19.25 -33.80
C ASP A 278 -30.91 18.52 -35.14
N THR A 279 -30.62 17.20 -35.18
CA THR A 279 -30.83 16.40 -36.40
C THR A 279 -32.31 16.12 -36.70
N LEU A 280 -33.18 16.10 -35.69
CA LEU A 280 -34.63 15.94 -35.87
C LEU A 280 -35.33 17.24 -36.26
N ALA A 281 -34.74 18.41 -35.95
CA ALA A 281 -35.30 19.73 -36.25
C ALA A 281 -35.07 20.19 -37.71
N VAL A 282 -34.35 19.44 -38.54
CA VAL A 282 -34.03 19.78 -39.94
C VAL A 282 -35.05 19.22 -40.96
N ASN A 283 -36.29 18.93 -40.58
CA ASN A 283 -37.37 18.70 -41.55
C ASN A 283 -38.18 20.00 -41.77
N PRO A 284 -38.03 20.73 -42.89
CA PRO A 284 -38.63 22.03 -43.10
C PRO A 284 -40.05 21.93 -43.68
N SER A 285 -40.90 21.06 -43.22
CA SER A 285 -42.24 20.91 -43.82
C SER A 285 -43.44 21.06 -42.88
N ASP A 286 -43.26 21.47 -41.60
CA ASP A 286 -44.40 21.82 -40.76
C ASP A 286 -44.17 23.13 -39.99
N SER A 287 -44.66 24.21 -40.62
CA SER A 287 -44.81 25.51 -39.99
C SER A 287 -46.09 25.49 -39.14
N ASP A 288 -46.01 25.02 -37.94
CA ASP A 288 -46.89 25.42 -36.80
C ASP A 288 -46.60 24.52 -35.60
N THR A 289 -45.62 24.87 -34.80
CA THR A 289 -45.58 24.55 -33.38
C THR A 289 -44.61 25.50 -32.70
N SER A 290 -45.16 26.35 -31.85
CA SER A 290 -44.44 27.12 -30.84
C SER A 290 -43.63 26.18 -29.95
N THR A 291 -42.39 25.93 -30.28
CA THR A 291 -41.41 25.28 -29.35
C THR A 291 -41.16 26.28 -28.25
N ALA A 292 -41.91 26.13 -27.16
CA ALA A 292 -41.62 26.75 -25.86
C ALA A 292 -40.14 26.41 -25.59
N GLY A 293 -39.30 27.45 -25.42
CA GLY A 293 -37.85 27.34 -25.31
C GLY A 293 -37.45 26.37 -24.19
N ILE A 294 -37.09 25.16 -24.63
CA ILE A 294 -36.31 24.26 -23.82
C ILE A 294 -34.90 24.88 -23.78
N SER A 295 -34.60 25.53 -22.67
CA SER A 295 -33.23 25.99 -22.41
C SER A 295 -32.35 24.77 -22.28
N VAL A 296 -31.74 24.35 -23.41
CA VAL A 296 -30.81 23.22 -23.41
C VAL A 296 -29.51 23.71 -22.78
N ILE A 297 -29.20 23.23 -21.58
CA ILE A 297 -27.93 23.52 -20.93
C ILE A 297 -26.87 22.67 -21.60
N VAL A 298 -26.05 23.31 -22.43
CA VAL A 298 -24.88 22.66 -23.06
C VAL A 298 -23.79 22.48 -21.99
N PRO A 299 -23.22 21.29 -21.82
CA PRO A 299 -22.09 21.09 -20.92
C PRO A 299 -20.90 21.99 -21.27
N ASN A 300 -20.22 22.53 -20.28
CA ASN A 300 -19.05 23.40 -20.48
C ASN A 300 -17.83 22.64 -21.05
N ARG A 301 -17.76 21.33 -20.82
CA ARG A 301 -16.67 20.46 -21.30
C ARG A 301 -16.98 19.96 -22.72
N THR A 302 -15.97 19.95 -23.58
CA THR A 302 -16.11 19.44 -24.94
C THR A 302 -16.12 17.91 -24.99
N VAL A 303 -16.69 17.32 -26.03
CA VAL A 303 -16.71 15.86 -26.23
C VAL A 303 -15.30 15.23 -26.21
N PRO A 304 -14.27 15.78 -26.88
CA PRO A 304 -12.90 15.25 -26.79
C PRO A 304 -12.31 15.36 -25.39
N GLU A 305 -12.61 16.41 -24.64
CA GLU A 305 -12.20 16.57 -23.25
C GLU A 305 -12.80 15.50 -22.35
N LEU A 306 -14.10 15.23 -22.52
CA LEU A 306 -14.82 14.20 -21.78
C LEU A 306 -14.29 12.80 -22.11
N TYR A 307 -14.06 12.50 -23.39
CA TYR A 307 -13.44 11.23 -23.79
C TYR A 307 -12.06 11.07 -23.18
N TYR A 308 -11.24 12.13 -23.17
CA TYR A 308 -9.92 12.05 -22.55
C TYR A 308 -10.01 11.81 -21.05
N GLN A 309 -10.92 12.48 -20.35
CA GLN A 309 -11.13 12.30 -18.91
C GLN A 309 -11.62 10.88 -18.59
N LEU A 310 -12.56 10.35 -19.37
CA LEU A 310 -13.02 8.96 -19.23
C LEU A 310 -11.88 7.97 -19.51
N ALA A 311 -11.07 8.21 -20.55
CA ALA A 311 -9.92 7.38 -20.86
C ALA A 311 -8.89 7.31 -19.74
N ASP A 312 -8.58 8.46 -19.15
CA ASP A 312 -7.63 8.58 -18.04
C ASP A 312 -8.14 7.80 -16.80
N LEU A 313 -9.42 7.98 -16.46
CA LEU A 313 -10.04 7.28 -15.32
C LEU A 313 -10.11 5.76 -15.56
N GLU A 314 -10.51 5.33 -16.74
CA GLU A 314 -10.58 3.90 -17.09
C GLU A 314 -9.21 3.23 -17.01
N ALA A 315 -8.19 3.84 -17.64
CA ALA A 315 -6.86 3.25 -17.71
C ALA A 315 -6.12 3.27 -16.38
N PHE A 316 -6.11 4.41 -15.69
CA PHE A 316 -5.21 4.62 -14.55
C PHE A 316 -5.90 4.52 -13.17
N ASN A 317 -7.20 4.81 -13.08
CA ASN A 317 -7.92 4.69 -11.80
C ASN A 317 -8.66 3.35 -11.66
N PHE A 318 -9.24 2.84 -12.75
CA PHE A 318 -10.05 1.62 -12.70
C PHE A 318 -9.32 0.39 -13.27
N ASN A 319 -8.11 0.57 -13.81
CA ASN A 319 -7.29 -0.48 -14.42
C ASN A 319 -8.00 -1.21 -15.58
N ARG A 320 -8.80 -0.46 -16.36
CA ARG A 320 -9.52 -0.94 -17.54
C ARG A 320 -8.88 -0.36 -18.81
N MET A 321 -7.62 -0.77 -19.07
CA MET A 321 -6.79 -0.25 -20.16
C MET A 321 -7.50 -0.30 -21.52
N ASP A 322 -8.20 -1.40 -21.83
CA ASP A 322 -8.90 -1.56 -23.11
C ASP A 322 -9.96 -0.48 -23.31
N LYS A 323 -10.72 -0.14 -22.25
CA LYS A 323 -11.73 0.91 -22.31
C LYS A 323 -11.10 2.30 -22.45
N GLY A 324 -10.01 2.55 -21.74
CA GLY A 324 -9.22 3.77 -21.92
C GLY A 324 -8.74 3.94 -23.35
N ILE A 325 -8.21 2.87 -23.96
CA ILE A 325 -7.78 2.85 -25.36
C ILE A 325 -8.96 3.14 -26.32
N GLU A 326 -10.15 2.59 -26.08
CA GLU A 326 -11.34 2.86 -26.87
C GLU A 326 -11.67 4.37 -26.92
N PHE A 327 -11.69 5.04 -25.76
CA PHE A 327 -11.96 6.48 -25.70
C PHE A 327 -10.87 7.33 -26.37
N LEU A 328 -9.60 6.97 -26.19
CA LEU A 328 -8.49 7.68 -26.85
C LEU A 328 -8.58 7.55 -28.37
N ASN A 329 -8.91 6.36 -28.87
CA ASN A 329 -9.10 6.12 -30.31
C ASN A 329 -10.28 6.93 -30.88
N LYS A 330 -11.38 7.12 -30.13
CA LYS A 330 -12.47 8.01 -30.55
C LYS A 330 -12.00 9.46 -30.74
N ILE A 331 -11.14 9.96 -29.85
CA ILE A 331 -10.57 11.30 -30.01
C ILE A 331 -9.74 11.37 -31.28
N ILE A 332 -8.90 10.37 -31.54
CA ILE A 332 -8.00 10.33 -32.69
C ILE A 332 -8.78 10.22 -34.01
N SER A 333 -9.81 9.40 -34.07
CA SER A 333 -10.58 9.17 -35.30
C SER A 333 -11.63 10.26 -35.58
N GLU A 334 -12.30 10.76 -34.56
CA GLU A 334 -13.48 11.62 -34.70
C GLU A 334 -13.16 13.11 -34.47
N ASN A 335 -12.05 13.43 -33.81
CA ASN A 335 -11.73 14.78 -33.36
C ASN A 335 -10.28 15.21 -33.70
N PRO A 336 -9.84 15.12 -34.95
CA PRO A 336 -8.43 15.36 -35.32
C PRO A 336 -7.95 16.80 -35.07
N ASN A 337 -8.86 17.77 -35.01
CA ASN A 337 -8.53 19.18 -34.74
C ASN A 337 -8.60 19.55 -33.25
N SER A 338 -8.87 18.58 -32.37
CA SER A 338 -8.95 18.82 -30.91
C SER A 338 -7.56 19.02 -30.29
N PRO A 339 -7.42 19.91 -29.30
CA PRO A 339 -6.19 20.02 -28.54
C PRO A 339 -5.87 18.72 -27.76
N PHE A 340 -6.86 17.84 -27.55
CA PHE A 340 -6.67 16.52 -26.94
C PHE A 340 -6.13 15.47 -27.92
N HIS A 341 -6.12 15.72 -29.25
CA HIS A 341 -5.66 14.74 -30.21
C HIS A 341 -4.18 14.36 -30.05
N PRO A 342 -3.19 15.27 -29.96
CA PRO A 342 -1.80 14.91 -29.71
C PRO A 342 -1.59 14.31 -28.33
N LYS A 343 -2.32 14.78 -27.32
CA LYS A 343 -2.30 14.23 -25.98
C LYS A 343 -2.78 12.79 -25.93
N SER A 344 -3.83 12.46 -26.72
CA SER A 344 -4.36 11.10 -26.81
C SER A 344 -3.38 10.13 -27.46
N MET A 345 -2.67 10.55 -28.51
CA MET A 345 -1.62 9.73 -29.13
C MET A 345 -0.48 9.44 -28.15
N PHE A 346 -0.05 10.45 -27.39
CA PHE A 346 0.98 10.30 -26.37
C PHE A 346 0.54 9.31 -25.28
N THR A 347 -0.68 9.46 -24.78
CA THR A 347 -1.23 8.57 -23.74
C THR A 347 -1.39 7.14 -24.24
N LEU A 348 -1.80 6.94 -25.51
CA LEU A 348 -1.83 5.61 -26.14
C LEU A 348 -0.45 4.97 -26.20
N ALA A 349 0.56 5.71 -26.65
CA ALA A 349 1.94 5.20 -26.69
C ALA A 349 2.39 4.75 -25.29
N PHE A 350 2.10 5.55 -24.27
CA PHE A 350 2.41 5.25 -22.88
C PHE A 350 1.68 3.98 -22.37
N ILE A 351 0.37 3.84 -22.66
CA ILE A 351 -0.40 2.65 -22.27
C ILE A 351 0.16 1.40 -22.94
N TYR A 352 0.46 1.44 -24.25
CA TYR A 352 1.02 0.30 -24.97
C TYR A 352 2.42 -0.09 -24.47
N GLU A 353 3.26 0.89 -24.13
CA GLU A 353 4.58 0.64 -23.57
C GLU A 353 4.48 -0.09 -22.21
N ASN A 354 3.64 0.38 -21.31
CA ASN A 354 3.43 -0.23 -20.01
C ASN A 354 2.74 -1.61 -20.08
N SER A 355 1.98 -1.87 -21.15
CA SER A 355 1.39 -3.19 -21.40
C SER A 355 2.34 -4.18 -22.09
N GLY A 356 3.56 -3.73 -22.45
CA GLY A 356 4.57 -4.54 -23.14
C GLY A 356 4.35 -4.67 -24.66
N ASP A 357 3.40 -3.95 -25.26
CA ASP A 357 3.15 -3.93 -26.70
C ASP A 357 4.01 -2.84 -27.39
N SER A 358 5.31 -3.13 -27.48
CA SER A 358 6.29 -2.19 -28.07
C SER A 358 5.95 -1.79 -29.49
N ILE A 359 5.35 -2.68 -30.30
CA ILE A 359 5.01 -2.41 -31.70
C ILE A 359 3.95 -1.32 -31.80
N LYS A 360 2.89 -1.42 -31.01
CA LYS A 360 1.84 -0.39 -30.97
C LYS A 360 2.33 0.90 -30.32
N ALA A 361 3.18 0.79 -29.30
CA ALA A 361 3.79 1.96 -28.68
C ALA A 361 4.61 2.77 -29.66
N ASP A 362 5.49 2.12 -30.45
CA ASP A 362 6.30 2.77 -31.49
C ASP A 362 5.45 3.33 -32.63
N SER A 363 4.40 2.62 -33.02
CA SER A 363 3.45 3.11 -34.05
C SER A 363 2.76 4.40 -33.59
N ALA A 364 2.29 4.44 -32.35
CA ALA A 364 1.63 5.62 -31.77
C ALA A 364 2.61 6.80 -31.61
N ARG A 365 3.88 6.54 -31.20
CA ARG A 365 4.93 7.56 -31.12
C ARG A 365 5.27 8.15 -32.49
N ASN A 366 5.49 7.30 -33.47
CA ASN A 366 5.82 7.75 -34.84
C ASN A 366 4.70 8.59 -35.41
N LEU A 367 3.45 8.17 -35.28
CA LEU A 367 2.29 8.92 -35.70
C LEU A 367 2.21 10.31 -35.06
N LEU A 368 2.49 10.39 -33.73
CA LEU A 368 2.53 11.66 -33.02
C LEU A 368 3.66 12.57 -33.53
N LEU A 369 4.86 12.03 -33.74
CA LEU A 369 6.02 12.79 -34.22
C LEU A 369 5.83 13.31 -35.66
N GLU A 370 5.19 12.52 -36.52
CA GLU A 370 4.87 12.90 -37.92
C GLU A 370 3.76 13.97 -37.97
N THR A 371 2.71 13.79 -37.12
CA THR A 371 1.52 14.67 -37.19
C THR A 371 1.73 15.97 -36.42
N TYR A 372 2.45 15.91 -35.27
CA TYR A 372 2.62 17.03 -34.35
C TYR A 372 4.08 17.21 -33.91
N PRO A 373 5.05 17.42 -34.84
CA PRO A 373 6.49 17.48 -34.56
C PRO A 373 6.87 18.59 -33.56
N ASN A 374 6.08 19.66 -33.48
CA ASN A 374 6.34 20.82 -32.63
C ASN A 374 5.52 20.81 -31.33
N SER A 375 4.81 19.72 -31.01
CA SER A 375 4.06 19.62 -29.77
C SER A 375 4.98 19.37 -28.55
N GLU A 376 4.52 19.76 -27.38
CA GLU A 376 5.23 19.41 -26.14
C GLU A 376 5.38 17.89 -25.97
N TYR A 377 4.39 17.09 -26.41
CA TYR A 377 4.40 15.63 -26.35
C TYR A 377 5.48 15.02 -27.26
N ALA A 378 5.70 15.59 -28.43
CA ALA A 378 6.78 15.20 -29.34
C ALA A 378 8.15 15.50 -28.70
N SER A 379 8.26 16.63 -28.03
CA SER A 379 9.49 17.02 -27.30
C SER A 379 9.79 16.05 -26.17
N TYR A 380 8.80 15.59 -25.39
CA TYR A 380 8.97 14.57 -24.35
C TYR A 380 9.47 13.25 -24.93
N ILE A 381 8.89 12.76 -26.01
CA ILE A 381 9.34 11.52 -26.66
C ILE A 381 10.78 11.65 -27.16
N SER A 382 11.13 12.78 -27.79
CA SER A 382 12.46 13.01 -28.36
C SER A 382 13.55 13.20 -27.28
N SER A 383 13.19 13.70 -26.09
CA SER A 383 14.13 13.91 -24.97
C SER A 383 14.51 12.63 -24.23
N GLY A 384 13.85 11.51 -24.50
CA GLY A 384 14.12 10.24 -23.83
C GLY A 384 13.85 10.23 -22.32
N VAL A 385 13.15 11.24 -21.81
CA VAL A 385 12.76 11.29 -20.38
C VAL A 385 11.71 10.21 -20.13
N GLN A 386 12.10 9.17 -19.40
CA GLN A 386 11.14 8.20 -18.87
C GLN A 386 10.27 8.91 -17.84
N VAL A 387 8.97 8.97 -18.12
CA VAL A 387 7.98 9.46 -17.14
C VAL A 387 7.79 8.37 -16.11
N GLU A 388 8.48 8.46 -14.99
CA GLU A 388 8.15 7.64 -13.82
C GLU A 388 6.80 8.11 -13.27
N LEU A 389 5.80 7.25 -13.35
CA LEU A 389 4.58 7.43 -12.58
C LEU A 389 4.95 7.33 -11.09
N LYS A 390 4.81 8.43 -10.37
CA LYS A 390 4.81 8.38 -8.90
C LYS A 390 3.56 7.62 -8.47
N GLU A 391 3.78 6.42 -7.92
CA GLU A 391 2.76 5.63 -7.23
C GLU A 391 2.11 6.40 -6.07
#